data_eee10b5829c6430f34fa80717c8b9e47
#
_entry.id   eee10b5829c6430f34fa80717c8b9e47
#
_cell.length_a   1.000
_cell.length_b   1.000
_cell.length_c   1.000
_cell.angle_alpha   90.00
_cell.angle_beta   90.00
_cell.angle_gamma   90.00
#
_symmetry.space_group_name_H-M   'P 1'
#
loop_
_entity.id
_entity.type
_entity.pdbx_description
1 polymer ?
#
loop_
_entity_poly.entity_id
_entity_poly.type
_entity_poly.pdbx_seq_one_letter_code
_entity_poly.pdbx_strand_id
1 'polypeptide(L)'
;MKKLLLFAFIFFLFFGSTTTAQSTFSDDQSGELPYFQDDQVISKNKIEIYPNPAVENIYVKIDNSELENVEIELFNIIGNSLTFEMEVIEKNYFRIKVGDFPPGYYLLIIKDPIKRFNQAFKFHKVK
;
A
#
# COMPACT_ATOMS: atom_id res chain seq x y z
N MET A 1 3.84 -7.98 -74.46
CA MET A 1 3.00 -6.94 -73.86
C MET A 1 1.83 -7.46 -73.03
N LYS A 2 1.72 -8.77 -72.81
CA LYS A 2 0.63 -9.33 -71.97
C LYS A 2 0.98 -9.50 -70.48
N LYS A 3 2.21 -9.14 -70.09
CA LYS A 3 2.65 -9.31 -68.65
C LYS A 3 2.56 -8.03 -67.83
N LEU A 4 2.20 -6.90 -68.41
CA LEU A 4 2.12 -5.63 -67.70
C LEU A 4 0.74 -5.35 -67.11
N LEU A 5 -0.28 -6.08 -67.53
CA LEU A 5 -1.67 -5.90 -67.05
C LEU A 5 -2.00 -6.70 -65.79
N LEU A 6 -1.15 -7.65 -65.42
CA LEU A 6 -1.39 -8.49 -64.27
C LEU A 6 -0.87 -7.85 -62.97
N PHE A 7 0.00 -6.87 -63.06
CA PHE A 7 0.53 -6.14 -61.88
C PHE A 7 -0.37 -5.00 -61.40
N ALA A 8 -1.23 -4.50 -62.28
CA ALA A 8 -2.15 -3.43 -61.92
C ALA A 8 -3.39 -3.92 -61.14
N PHE A 9 -3.69 -5.22 -61.19
CA PHE A 9 -4.87 -5.77 -60.54
C PHE A 9 -4.63 -6.21 -59.07
N ILE A 10 -3.38 -6.36 -58.67
CA ILE A 10 -3.03 -6.76 -57.31
C ILE A 10 -2.94 -5.55 -56.36
N PHE A 11 -2.80 -4.34 -56.93
CA PHE A 11 -2.69 -3.12 -56.12
C PHE A 11 -4.03 -2.55 -55.64
N PHE A 12 -5.15 -3.07 -56.14
CA PHE A 12 -6.50 -2.53 -55.78
C PHE A 12 -7.21 -3.28 -54.67
N LEU A 13 -6.62 -4.37 -54.14
CA LEU A 13 -7.25 -5.16 -53.09
C LEU A 13 -6.77 -4.84 -51.68
N PHE A 14 -5.90 -3.82 -51.51
CA PHE A 14 -5.36 -3.46 -50.21
C PHE A 14 -5.88 -2.13 -49.64
N PHE A 15 -6.92 -1.55 -50.28
CA PHE A 15 -7.55 -0.33 -49.79
C PHE A 15 -8.98 -0.61 -49.36
N GLY A 16 -9.14 -1.10 -48.15
CA GLY A 16 -10.48 -1.20 -47.64
C GLY A 16 -10.56 -1.90 -46.30
N SER A 17 -10.31 -1.19 -45.24
CA SER A 17 -11.00 -1.38 -43.95
C SER A 17 -10.41 -0.43 -42.92
N THR A 18 -10.74 0.83 -43.01
CA THR A 18 -10.72 1.68 -41.82
C THR A 18 -11.96 1.35 -41.03
N THR A 19 -11.86 0.44 -40.10
CA THR A 19 -12.86 0.29 -39.07
C THR A 19 -12.71 1.46 -38.09
N THR A 20 -13.49 2.51 -38.31
CA THR A 20 -13.73 3.50 -37.27
C THR A 20 -14.53 2.82 -36.19
N ALA A 21 -13.88 2.47 -35.11
CA ALA A 21 -14.58 2.15 -33.87
C ALA A 21 -15.20 3.45 -33.35
N GLN A 22 -16.43 3.72 -33.74
CA GLN A 22 -17.24 4.71 -33.04
C GLN A 22 -17.66 4.06 -31.74
N SER A 23 -17.03 4.47 -30.66
CA SER A 23 -17.61 4.30 -29.32
C SER A 23 -18.86 5.18 -29.26
N THR A 24 -20.01 4.57 -29.48
CA THR A 24 -21.28 5.20 -29.10
C THR A 24 -21.29 5.31 -27.59
N PHE A 25 -20.92 6.47 -27.07
CA PHE A 25 -21.32 6.88 -25.74
C PHE A 25 -22.84 7.07 -25.80
N SER A 26 -23.58 6.06 -25.43
CA SER A 26 -24.98 6.22 -25.09
C SER A 26 -25.03 6.93 -23.73
N ASP A 27 -25.19 8.23 -23.82
CA ASP A 27 -25.54 9.11 -22.73
C ASP A 27 -27.01 8.85 -22.40
N ASP A 28 -27.29 7.83 -21.63
CA ASP A 28 -28.49 7.68 -20.85
C ASP A 28 -28.37 6.53 -19.85
N GLN A 29 -27.73 6.84 -18.74
CA GLN A 29 -28.02 6.18 -17.46
C GLN A 29 -27.68 7.19 -16.37
N SER A 30 -28.72 7.66 -15.70
CA SER A 30 -28.59 8.13 -14.33
C SER A 30 -27.67 7.20 -13.56
N GLY A 31 -26.37 7.55 -13.60
CA GLY A 31 -25.33 6.70 -13.09
C GLY A 31 -25.47 6.62 -11.59
N GLU A 32 -25.93 5.50 -11.12
CA GLU A 32 -25.36 4.94 -9.93
C GLU A 32 -23.87 4.74 -10.24
N LEU A 33 -23.05 5.67 -9.76
CA LEU A 33 -21.65 5.39 -9.57
C LEU A 33 -21.58 4.00 -8.96
N PRO A 34 -20.76 3.08 -9.49
CA PRO A 34 -20.53 1.85 -8.78
C PRO A 34 -20.17 2.30 -7.37
N TYR A 35 -21.05 2.04 -6.43
CA TYR A 35 -20.68 2.03 -5.04
C TYR A 35 -19.44 1.11 -5.04
N PHE A 36 -18.26 1.72 -4.95
CA PHE A 36 -17.22 1.03 -4.26
C PHE A 36 -17.87 0.77 -2.91
N GLN A 37 -18.48 -0.39 -2.76
CA GLN A 37 -18.58 -0.96 -1.45
C GLN A 37 -17.15 -0.87 -1.00
N ASP A 38 -16.90 0.10 -0.17
CA ASP A 38 -15.86 0.04 0.80
C ASP A 38 -16.21 -1.27 1.51
N ASP A 39 -15.79 -2.38 0.90
CA ASP A 39 -15.58 -3.59 1.64
C ASP A 39 -14.66 -3.06 2.73
N GLN A 40 -15.27 -2.74 3.86
CA GLN A 40 -14.54 -2.57 5.06
C GLN A 40 -13.73 -3.85 5.12
N VAL A 41 -12.53 -3.77 4.54
CA VAL A 41 -11.49 -4.71 4.86
C VAL A 41 -11.41 -4.55 6.34
N ILE A 42 -12.19 -5.38 7.04
CA ILE A 42 -12.08 -5.51 8.49
C ILE A 42 -10.63 -5.88 8.63
N SER A 43 -9.82 -4.85 8.86
CA SER A 43 -8.40 -5.06 9.10
C SER A 43 -8.39 -5.97 10.32
N LYS A 44 -8.14 -7.25 10.10
CA LYS A 44 -8.11 -8.28 11.15
C LYS A 44 -7.14 -7.90 12.26
N ASN A 45 -6.21 -7.00 11.97
CA ASN A 45 -5.18 -6.51 12.87
C ASN A 45 -5.42 -5.02 13.11
N LYS A 46 -6.02 -4.69 14.26
CA LYS A 46 -6.12 -3.30 14.69
C LYS A 46 -4.84 -2.93 15.44
N ILE A 47 -4.02 -2.09 14.83
CA ILE A 47 -2.73 -1.67 15.38
C ILE A 47 -2.81 -0.22 15.83
N GLU A 48 -2.47 0.00 17.09
CA GLU A 48 -2.43 1.33 17.71
C GLU A 48 -1.01 1.61 18.21
N ILE A 49 -0.51 2.80 17.89
CA ILE A 49 0.79 3.29 18.36
C ILE A 49 0.56 4.60 19.09
N TYR A 50 0.89 4.61 20.37
CA TYR A 50 0.66 5.76 21.23
C TYR A 50 1.70 5.87 22.34
N PRO A 51 1.88 7.09 22.91
CA PRO A 51 1.35 8.36 22.44
C PRO A 51 2.02 8.81 21.12
N ASN A 52 1.33 9.61 20.36
CA ASN A 52 1.89 10.26 19.19
C ASN A 52 1.38 11.72 19.15
N PRO A 53 2.19 12.71 19.47
CA PRO A 53 3.65 12.70 19.70
C PRO A 53 4.11 11.92 20.95
N ALA A 54 5.32 11.37 20.84
CA ALA A 54 5.99 10.58 21.88
C ALA A 54 7.12 11.38 22.56
N VAL A 55 7.34 11.12 23.86
CA VAL A 55 8.44 11.71 24.64
C VAL A 55 9.44 10.62 25.05
N GLU A 56 9.08 9.75 25.97
CA GLU A 56 9.96 8.71 26.53
C GLU A 56 9.75 7.34 25.91
N ASN A 57 8.50 6.95 25.75
CA ASN A 57 8.13 5.64 25.26
C ASN A 57 7.00 5.73 24.25
N ILE A 58 6.93 4.75 23.37
CA ILE A 58 5.75 4.44 22.58
C ILE A 58 5.27 3.04 22.93
N TYR A 59 3.98 2.85 22.81
CA TYR A 59 3.32 1.57 23.01
C TYR A 59 2.74 1.12 21.66
N VAL A 60 2.93 -0.15 21.35
CA VAL A 60 2.36 -0.81 20.19
C VAL A 60 1.38 -1.83 20.69
N LYS A 61 0.10 -1.65 20.38
CA LYS A 61 -0.97 -2.57 20.75
C LYS A 61 -1.61 -3.12 19.49
N ILE A 62 -1.73 -4.43 19.40
CA ILE A 62 -2.26 -5.14 18.24
C ILE A 62 -3.47 -5.95 18.72
N ASP A 63 -4.67 -5.45 18.42
CA ASP A 63 -5.93 -6.09 18.75
C ASP A 63 -6.49 -6.89 17.56
N ASN A 64 -7.36 -7.85 17.85
CA ASN A 64 -8.04 -8.70 16.87
C ASN A 64 -7.09 -9.34 15.87
N SER A 65 -5.91 -9.76 16.32
CA SER A 65 -4.79 -10.14 15.49
C SER A 65 -4.64 -11.65 15.36
N GLU A 66 -4.35 -12.09 14.14
CA GLU A 66 -3.86 -13.43 13.84
C GLU A 66 -2.32 -13.50 13.79
N LEU A 67 -1.65 -12.40 14.11
CA LEU A 67 -0.19 -12.34 14.12
C LEU A 67 0.37 -13.14 15.31
N GLU A 68 1.38 -13.96 15.02
CA GLU A 68 2.00 -14.85 16.02
C GLU A 68 3.46 -14.53 16.25
N ASN A 69 4.17 -14.17 15.19
CA ASN A 69 5.61 -13.83 15.24
C ASN A 69 5.81 -12.38 14.85
N VAL A 70 5.42 -11.49 15.74
CA VAL A 70 5.54 -10.05 15.53
C VAL A 70 7.00 -9.62 15.67
N GLU A 71 7.54 -9.07 14.61
CA GLU A 71 8.85 -8.41 14.57
C GLU A 71 8.63 -6.92 14.39
N ILE A 72 9.40 -6.12 15.15
CA ILE A 72 9.32 -4.67 15.09
C ILE A 72 10.68 -4.11 14.69
N GLU A 73 10.69 -3.25 13.68
CA GLU A 73 11.86 -2.51 13.24
C GLU A 73 11.61 -1.02 13.32
N LEU A 74 12.64 -0.25 13.60
CA LEU A 74 12.57 1.19 13.72
C LEU A 74 13.55 1.86 12.77
N PHE A 75 13.09 2.87 12.07
CA PHE A 75 13.86 3.65 11.12
C PHE A 75 13.68 5.15 11.36
N ASN A 76 14.72 5.91 11.08
CA ASN A 76 14.57 7.36 10.94
C ASN A 76 13.89 7.69 9.59
N ILE A 77 13.52 8.95 9.41
CA ILE A 77 12.79 9.39 8.20
C ILE A 77 13.61 9.27 6.90
N ILE A 78 14.94 9.18 6.99
CA ILE A 78 15.81 8.96 5.83
C ILE A 78 16.08 7.48 5.54
N GLY A 79 15.49 6.57 6.33
CA GLY A 79 15.53 5.13 6.09
C GLY A 79 16.67 4.36 6.77
N ASN A 80 17.40 4.98 7.71
CA ASN A 80 18.41 4.27 8.49
C ASN A 80 17.74 3.50 9.62
N SER A 81 18.08 2.21 9.75
CA SER A 81 17.66 1.37 10.86
C SER A 81 18.26 1.85 12.17
N LEU A 82 17.47 1.79 13.23
CA LEU A 82 17.84 2.21 14.57
C LEU A 82 17.77 1.04 15.53
N THR A 83 18.75 0.97 16.43
CA THR A 83 18.69 0.06 17.57
C THR A 83 17.85 0.69 18.68
N PHE A 84 17.01 -0.09 19.31
CA PHE A 84 16.10 0.36 20.35
C PHE A 84 15.88 -0.72 21.41
N GLU A 85 15.44 -0.30 22.59
CA GLU A 85 15.05 -1.19 23.66
C GLU A 85 13.53 -1.43 23.59
N MET A 86 13.15 -2.70 23.61
CA MET A 86 11.75 -3.12 23.57
C MET A 86 11.45 -4.08 24.73
N GLU A 87 10.31 -3.86 25.35
CA GLU A 87 9.75 -4.75 26.38
C GLU A 87 8.41 -5.29 25.90
N VAL A 88 8.24 -6.59 26.03
CA VAL A 88 6.94 -7.25 25.78
C VAL A 88 6.15 -7.19 27.06
N ILE A 89 5.09 -6.40 27.08
CA ILE A 89 4.20 -6.26 28.25
C ILE A 89 3.23 -7.44 28.30
N GLU A 90 2.60 -7.73 27.15
CA GLU A 90 1.67 -8.83 26.96
C GLU A 90 1.77 -9.33 25.53
N LYS A 91 1.10 -10.41 25.20
CA LYS A 91 0.99 -10.87 23.81
C LYS A 91 0.45 -9.72 22.95
N ASN A 92 1.19 -9.36 21.90
CA ASN A 92 0.82 -8.28 20.98
C ASN A 92 0.71 -6.87 21.63
N TYR A 93 1.39 -6.67 22.77
CA TYR A 93 1.49 -5.39 23.43
C TYR A 93 2.96 -5.11 23.84
N PHE A 94 3.56 -4.10 23.24
CA PHE A 94 4.98 -3.80 23.34
C PHE A 94 5.19 -2.36 23.83
N ARG A 95 6.23 -2.16 24.63
CA ARG A 95 6.75 -0.85 25.00
C ARG A 95 8.11 -0.65 24.34
N ILE A 96 8.30 0.45 23.67
CA ILE A 96 9.55 0.82 22.99
C ILE A 96 10.06 2.11 23.60
N LYS A 97 11.30 2.11 24.08
CA LYS A 97 11.97 3.29 24.63
C LYS A 97 12.47 4.16 23.48
N VAL A 98 12.03 5.41 23.45
CA VAL A 98 12.42 6.40 22.44
C VAL A 98 12.99 7.68 23.03
N GLY A 99 13.13 7.75 24.36
CA GLY A 99 13.60 8.94 25.10
C GLY A 99 14.95 9.45 24.60
N ASP A 100 15.85 8.54 24.27
CA ASP A 100 17.21 8.87 23.81
C ASP A 100 17.29 9.29 22.34
N PHE A 101 16.17 9.23 21.59
CA PHE A 101 16.16 9.62 20.19
C PHE A 101 16.01 11.13 20.01
N PRO A 102 16.71 11.72 19.03
CA PRO A 102 16.49 13.10 18.66
C PRO A 102 15.02 13.38 18.30
N PRO A 103 14.52 14.60 18.57
CA PRO A 103 13.20 15.00 18.08
C PRO A 103 13.12 14.89 16.56
N GLY A 104 12.00 14.34 16.06
CA GLY A 104 11.81 14.13 14.63
C GLY A 104 10.77 13.07 14.32
N TYR A 105 10.62 12.76 13.04
CA TYR A 105 9.73 11.70 12.58
C TYR A 105 10.48 10.39 12.41
N TYR A 106 9.80 9.32 12.78
CA TYR A 106 10.31 7.95 12.73
C TYR A 106 9.28 7.03 12.08
N LEU A 107 9.77 5.93 11.53
CA LEU A 107 8.95 4.87 10.96
C LEU A 107 9.12 3.61 11.78
N LEU A 108 8.02 3.10 12.28
CA LEU A 108 7.94 1.82 12.95
C LEU A 108 7.36 0.81 11.96
N ILE A 109 8.08 -0.27 11.70
CA ILE A 109 7.63 -1.33 10.80
C ILE A 109 7.28 -2.54 11.64
N ILE A 110 6.05 -3.03 11.49
CA ILE A 110 5.55 -4.22 12.15
C ILE A 110 5.42 -5.31 11.10
N LYS A 111 6.08 -6.45 11.34
CA LYS A 111 6.13 -7.58 10.43
C LYS A 111 5.67 -8.86 11.13
N ASP A 112 5.10 -9.75 10.37
CA ASP A 112 5.00 -11.17 10.69
C ASP A 112 5.32 -11.96 9.41
N PRO A 113 6.50 -12.56 9.30
CA PRO A 113 6.92 -13.27 8.09
C PRO A 113 6.02 -14.47 7.77
N ILE A 114 5.50 -15.16 8.81
CA ILE A 114 4.64 -16.34 8.63
C ILE A 114 3.30 -15.94 8.05
N LYS A 115 2.73 -14.85 8.55
CA LYS A 115 1.44 -14.32 8.10
C LYS A 115 1.57 -13.39 6.88
N ARG A 116 2.80 -13.18 6.38
CA ARG A 116 3.11 -12.26 5.28
C ARG A 116 2.62 -10.84 5.53
N PHE A 117 2.63 -10.44 6.80
CA PHE A 117 2.23 -9.11 7.23
C PHE A 117 3.43 -8.18 7.27
N ASN A 118 3.26 -6.96 6.74
CA ASN A 118 4.27 -5.91 6.80
C ASN A 118 3.57 -4.57 6.68
N GLN A 119 3.61 -3.77 7.74
CA GLN A 119 2.98 -2.46 7.77
C GLN A 119 3.88 -1.43 8.46
N ALA A 120 3.98 -0.23 7.88
CA ALA A 120 4.75 0.87 8.41
C ALA A 120 3.83 1.92 9.06
N PHE A 121 4.27 2.44 10.20
CA PHE A 121 3.59 3.47 10.96
C PHE A 121 4.55 4.64 11.23
N LYS A 122 4.09 5.84 11.00
CA LYS A 122 4.85 7.05 11.30
C LYS A 122 4.46 7.60 12.67
N PHE A 123 5.44 7.93 13.49
CA PHE A 123 5.22 8.67 14.73
C PHE A 123 6.17 9.86 14.85
N HIS A 124 5.82 10.80 15.70
CA HIS A 124 6.58 12.01 15.97
C HIS A 124 7.19 11.96 17.38
N LYS A 125 8.50 12.02 17.47
CA LYS A 125 9.24 12.15 18.74
C LYS A 125 9.44 13.64 19.04
N VAL A 126 9.05 14.05 20.20
CA VAL A 126 9.25 15.40 20.74
C VAL A 126 10.17 15.38 21.96
N LYS A 127 10.57 16.56 22.41
CA LYS A 127 11.42 16.70 23.60
C LYS A 127 10.66 16.35 24.85
#